data_5e75863fa19f693dbd8d0710907734e0
#
_entry.id   5e75863fa19f693dbd8d0710907734e0
#
_cell.length_a   1.000
_cell.length_b   1.000
_cell.length_c   1.000
_cell.angle_alpha   90.00
_cell.angle_beta   90.00
_cell.angle_gamma   90.00
#
_symmetry.space_group_name_H-M   'P 1'
#
loop_
_entity.id
_entity.type
_entity.pdbx_description
1 polymer ?
#
loop_
_entity_poly.entity_id
_entity_poly.type
_entity_poly.pdbx_seq_one_letter_code
_entity_poly.pdbx_strand_id
1 'polypeptide(L)'
;MSAEKNNAFDETQLSLIGLYGSWAAGLTEGRLPAFSYRHKKWNNIDTWRKTARKQLEDRLAIPVIEGVPEVKVKRQLEYDGLHIEEISWQLPYGRPTDAIVLKPLNAKGRLPGILAFHDHGGNKYLGTRKITRISDEQRPVDIAHQQESYEGTAWANEVAKRGYVVMVSDAFPFASRRVMLQDVPEHLRNGLNDNDPENPENIQAYNQWAGEHEHVMAKSLFSAGTTWPGVFFAEDRKALDVPTRQGVHHHRTNVV
;
A
#
# COMPACT_ATOMS: atom_id res chain seq x y z
N MET A 1 36.93 41.71 -27.43
CA MET A 1 36.90 40.22 -27.30
C MET A 1 36.15 39.84 -26.05
N SER A 2 34.82 39.57 -26.14
CA SER A 2 34.03 39.16 -25.03
C SER A 2 34.18 37.65 -24.87
N ALA A 3 34.57 37.21 -23.70
CA ALA A 3 34.68 35.80 -23.35
C ALA A 3 33.25 35.22 -23.31
N GLU A 4 32.93 34.30 -24.23
CA GLU A 4 31.82 33.42 -24.14
C GLU A 4 31.97 32.57 -22.86
N LYS A 5 31.12 32.82 -21.89
CA LYS A 5 30.93 31.93 -20.75
C LYS A 5 30.31 30.64 -21.32
N ASN A 6 31.08 29.60 -21.48
CA ASN A 6 30.59 28.24 -21.64
C ASN A 6 29.73 27.92 -20.41
N ASN A 7 28.41 28.02 -20.52
CA ASN A 7 27.49 27.42 -19.59
C ASN A 7 27.56 25.89 -19.77
N ALA A 8 28.50 25.24 -19.09
CA ALA A 8 28.41 23.79 -18.91
C ALA A 8 27.09 23.51 -18.22
N PHE A 9 26.22 22.82 -18.88
CA PHE A 9 24.92 22.36 -18.32
C PHE A 9 25.25 21.44 -17.14
N ASP A 10 24.92 21.85 -15.93
CA ASP A 10 25.09 21.02 -14.75
C ASP A 10 23.95 19.99 -14.72
N GLU A 11 24.27 18.73 -15.04
CA GLU A 11 23.31 17.63 -15.07
C GLU A 11 22.60 17.42 -13.73
N THR A 12 23.18 17.89 -12.62
CA THR A 12 22.55 17.83 -11.27
C THR A 12 21.32 18.75 -11.14
N GLN A 13 21.11 19.65 -12.11
CA GLN A 13 19.96 20.56 -12.16
C GLN A 13 18.84 20.07 -13.08
N LEU A 14 19.00 18.91 -13.74
CA LEU A 14 17.96 18.35 -14.57
C LEU A 14 16.75 17.91 -13.74
N SER A 15 15.56 18.21 -14.23
CA SER A 15 14.30 17.91 -13.57
C SER A 15 13.25 17.50 -14.60
N LEU A 16 12.34 16.58 -14.24
CA LEU A 16 11.20 16.18 -15.08
C LEU A 16 10.26 17.34 -15.41
N ILE A 17 10.31 18.43 -14.65
CA ILE A 17 9.59 19.68 -14.94
C ILE A 17 10.49 20.78 -15.49
N GLY A 18 11.68 20.42 -16.00
CA GLY A 18 12.64 21.33 -16.62
C GLY A 18 13.07 22.46 -15.70
N LEU A 19 13.14 23.69 -16.23
CA LEU A 19 13.55 24.88 -15.49
C LEU A 19 12.70 25.20 -14.25
N TYR A 20 11.49 24.68 -14.17
CA TYR A 20 10.64 24.84 -12.98
C TYR A 20 11.11 24.01 -11.78
N GLY A 21 12.00 23.02 -11.99
CA GLY A 21 12.55 22.16 -10.95
C GLY A 21 13.25 22.93 -9.85
N SER A 22 14.16 23.85 -10.21
CA SER A 22 14.89 24.69 -9.27
C SER A 22 13.96 25.59 -8.44
N TRP A 23 12.93 26.16 -9.08
CA TRP A 23 11.91 26.93 -8.36
C TRP A 23 11.13 26.06 -7.38
N ALA A 24 10.69 24.87 -7.78
CA ALA A 24 9.93 23.97 -6.93
C ALA A 24 10.77 23.49 -5.72
N ALA A 25 12.04 23.16 -5.93
CA ALA A 25 12.96 22.81 -4.87
C ALA A 25 13.15 23.98 -3.88
N GLY A 26 13.29 25.20 -4.37
CA GLY A 26 13.43 26.41 -3.56
C GLY A 26 12.23 26.72 -2.65
N LEU A 27 11.05 26.14 -2.90
CA LEU A 27 9.89 26.30 -2.02
C LEU A 27 10.12 25.70 -0.63
N THR A 28 10.96 24.68 -0.51
CA THR A 28 11.25 23.97 0.74
C THR A 28 12.70 24.08 1.19
N GLU A 29 13.58 24.55 0.34
CA GLU A 29 15.03 24.57 0.56
C GLU A 29 15.41 25.45 1.77
N GLY A 30 16.40 24.94 2.54
CA GLY A 30 17.00 25.66 3.67
C GLY A 30 16.08 25.89 4.87
N ARG A 31 14.85 25.38 4.87
CA ARG A 31 13.90 25.58 5.97
C ARG A 31 13.44 24.25 6.56
N LEU A 32 13.29 24.21 7.88
CA LEU A 32 12.60 23.10 8.52
C LEU A 32 11.14 23.07 8.03
N PRO A 33 10.58 21.89 7.66
CA PRO A 33 9.18 21.79 7.36
C PRO A 33 8.30 22.41 8.45
N ALA A 34 7.28 23.15 8.09
CA ALA A 34 6.48 23.98 9.01
C ALA A 34 5.97 23.25 10.27
N PHE A 35 5.72 21.93 10.13
CA PHE A 35 5.25 21.06 11.20
C PHE A 35 6.34 20.15 11.78
N SER A 36 7.63 20.42 11.50
CA SER A 36 8.72 19.71 12.18
C SER A 36 8.68 19.98 13.68
N TYR A 37 8.70 18.92 14.52
CA TYR A 37 8.78 19.06 15.96
C TYR A 37 10.08 19.73 16.43
N ARG A 38 11.08 19.86 15.54
CA ARG A 38 12.35 20.56 15.81
C ARG A 38 12.20 22.08 15.92
N HIS A 39 11.03 22.64 15.54
CA HIS A 39 10.79 24.06 15.77
C HIS A 39 10.64 24.36 17.27
N LYS A 40 11.32 25.39 17.74
CA LYS A 40 11.25 25.87 19.14
C LYS A 40 9.82 26.28 19.58
N LYS A 41 8.91 26.54 18.66
CA LYS A 41 7.50 26.87 18.96
C LYS A 41 6.74 25.71 19.60
N TRP A 42 7.22 24.47 19.42
CA TRP A 42 6.57 23.30 19.95
C TRP A 42 7.14 22.97 21.33
N ASN A 43 6.45 23.42 22.38
CA ASN A 43 6.79 23.16 23.77
C ASN A 43 5.92 22.04 24.40
N ASN A 44 4.93 21.56 23.67
CA ASN A 44 4.04 20.48 24.10
C ASN A 44 3.81 19.50 22.93
N ILE A 45 4.13 18.23 23.16
CA ILE A 45 4.06 17.19 22.13
C ILE A 45 2.63 16.87 21.69
N ASP A 46 1.66 16.94 22.58
CA ASP A 46 0.28 16.61 22.25
C ASP A 46 -0.38 17.71 21.41
N THR A 47 -0.04 18.98 21.69
CA THR A 47 -0.43 20.11 20.85
C THR A 47 0.18 19.98 19.44
N TRP A 48 1.46 19.62 19.36
CA TRP A 48 2.11 19.37 18.07
C TRP A 48 1.46 18.22 17.33
N ARG A 49 1.28 17.06 17.98
CA ARG A 49 0.63 15.87 17.36
C ARG A 49 -0.74 16.20 16.80
N LYS A 50 -1.57 16.91 17.57
CA LYS A 50 -2.91 17.31 17.12
C LYS A 50 -2.85 18.19 15.88
N THR A 51 -1.94 19.17 15.88
CA THR A 51 -1.82 20.13 14.77
C THR A 51 -1.21 19.47 13.53
N ALA A 52 -0.13 18.69 13.70
CA ALA A 52 0.53 18.00 12.59
C ALA A 52 -0.36 16.92 11.97
N ARG A 53 -1.11 16.17 12.81
CA ARG A 53 -2.08 15.17 12.33
C ARG A 53 -3.19 15.81 11.50
N LYS A 54 -3.77 16.91 12.01
CA LYS A 54 -4.79 17.63 11.23
C LYS A 54 -4.26 18.08 9.87
N GLN A 55 -3.05 18.63 9.83
CA GLN A 55 -2.42 19.06 8.58
C GLN A 55 -2.17 17.88 7.64
N LEU A 56 -1.79 16.72 8.17
CA LEU A 56 -1.62 15.49 7.38
C LEU A 56 -2.97 15.04 6.77
N GLU A 57 -4.02 14.97 7.58
CA GLU A 57 -5.37 14.62 7.15
C GLU A 57 -5.88 15.55 6.05
N ASP A 58 -5.70 16.88 6.23
CA ASP A 58 -6.07 17.89 5.22
C ASP A 58 -5.31 17.68 3.90
N ARG A 59 -4.03 17.25 3.96
CA ARG A 59 -3.19 17.01 2.77
C ARG A 59 -3.48 15.67 2.09
N LEU A 60 -3.84 14.66 2.85
CA LEU A 60 -4.25 13.36 2.31
C LEU A 60 -5.57 13.45 1.55
N ALA A 61 -6.42 14.43 1.87
CA ALA A 61 -7.76 14.58 1.28
C ALA A 61 -8.50 13.22 1.29
N ILE A 62 -8.61 12.63 2.49
CA ILE A 62 -9.05 11.27 2.73
C ILE A 62 -10.50 11.10 2.26
N PRO A 63 -10.81 10.17 1.33
CA PRO A 63 -12.18 9.92 0.93
C PRO A 63 -12.98 9.29 2.09
N VAL A 64 -14.25 9.66 2.20
CA VAL A 64 -15.14 9.08 3.19
C VAL A 64 -15.66 7.74 2.68
N ILE A 65 -15.42 6.67 3.46
CA ILE A 65 -15.99 5.34 3.22
C ILE A 65 -16.92 5.05 4.38
N GLU A 66 -18.23 5.01 4.11
CA GLU A 66 -19.26 4.76 5.11
C GLU A 66 -19.45 3.26 5.38
N GLY A 67 -20.13 2.95 6.49
CA GLY A 67 -20.50 1.60 6.88
C GLY A 67 -19.33 0.74 7.36
N VAL A 68 -19.67 -0.47 7.82
CA VAL A 68 -18.72 -1.53 8.17
C VAL A 68 -18.74 -2.56 7.04
N PRO A 69 -17.59 -2.96 6.46
CA PRO A 69 -17.58 -3.94 5.38
C PRO A 69 -18.15 -5.29 5.82
N GLU A 70 -19.00 -5.89 4.97
CA GLU A 70 -19.47 -7.26 5.17
C GLU A 70 -18.39 -8.23 4.67
N VAL A 71 -17.92 -9.09 5.56
CA VAL A 71 -16.85 -10.05 5.30
C VAL A 71 -17.40 -11.37 4.78
N LYS A 72 -16.81 -11.84 3.68
CA LYS A 72 -17.02 -13.18 3.15
C LYS A 72 -15.78 -14.03 3.39
N VAL A 73 -15.90 -15.13 4.10
CA VAL A 73 -14.85 -16.13 4.22
C VAL A 73 -14.86 -16.98 2.95
N LYS A 74 -13.77 -16.92 2.18
CA LYS A 74 -13.59 -17.68 0.94
C LYS A 74 -13.10 -19.11 1.23
N ARG A 75 -12.10 -19.21 2.12
CA ARG A 75 -11.46 -20.48 2.48
C ARG A 75 -10.87 -20.39 3.88
N GLN A 76 -10.82 -21.53 4.55
CA GLN A 76 -10.09 -21.75 5.81
C GLN A 76 -9.16 -22.93 5.64
N LEU A 77 -7.96 -22.85 6.19
CA LEU A 77 -6.96 -23.92 6.12
C LEU A 77 -5.99 -23.81 7.30
N GLU A 78 -5.21 -24.88 7.47
CA GLU A 78 -4.12 -24.91 8.44
C GLU A 78 -2.81 -25.10 7.70
N TYR A 79 -1.82 -24.28 8.02
CA TYR A 79 -0.49 -24.38 7.44
C TYR A 79 0.55 -23.83 8.41
N ASP A 80 1.65 -24.52 8.55
CA ASP A 80 2.85 -24.11 9.30
C ASP A 80 2.55 -23.65 10.74
N GLY A 81 1.63 -24.38 11.44
CA GLY A 81 1.21 -24.07 12.80
C GLY A 81 0.23 -22.88 12.93
N LEU A 82 -0.29 -22.41 11.81
CA LEU A 82 -1.27 -21.32 11.74
C LEU A 82 -2.62 -21.81 11.23
N HIS A 83 -3.68 -21.29 11.82
CA HIS A 83 -5.01 -21.25 11.21
C HIS A 83 -5.07 -20.01 10.31
N ILE A 84 -5.46 -20.22 9.05
CA ILE A 84 -5.44 -19.21 8.00
C ILE A 84 -6.84 -19.06 7.42
N GLU A 85 -7.34 -17.83 7.33
CA GLU A 85 -8.56 -17.50 6.62
C GLU A 85 -8.25 -16.61 5.42
N GLU A 86 -8.72 -17.01 4.25
CA GLU A 86 -8.82 -16.15 3.08
C GLU A 86 -10.18 -15.49 3.11
N ILE A 87 -10.23 -14.19 3.24
CA ILE A 87 -11.46 -13.41 3.35
C ILE A 87 -11.53 -12.34 2.25
N SER A 88 -12.72 -11.82 2.03
CA SER A 88 -12.90 -10.65 1.16
C SER A 88 -14.05 -9.78 1.64
N TRP A 89 -14.00 -8.51 1.24
CA TRP A 89 -15.10 -7.57 1.43
C TRP A 89 -15.20 -6.61 0.26
N GLN A 90 -16.39 -6.02 0.07
CA GLN A 90 -16.64 -5.01 -0.94
C GLN A 90 -16.64 -3.62 -0.30
N LEU A 91 -15.91 -2.69 -0.89
CA LEU A 91 -16.02 -1.26 -0.65
C LEU A 91 -17.08 -0.65 -1.59
N PRO A 92 -17.58 0.58 -1.34
CA PRO A 92 -18.56 1.23 -2.23
C PRO A 92 -18.08 1.43 -3.67
N TYR A 93 -16.80 1.21 -3.92
CA TYR A 93 -16.18 1.38 -5.25
C TYR A 93 -15.15 0.28 -5.54
N GLY A 94 -14.84 0.15 -6.80
CA GLY A 94 -13.81 -0.76 -7.30
C GLY A 94 -14.17 -2.24 -7.11
N ARG A 95 -13.13 -3.06 -7.07
CA ARG A 95 -13.24 -4.51 -6.91
C ARG A 95 -13.20 -4.89 -5.42
N PRO A 96 -13.69 -6.09 -5.06
CA PRO A 96 -13.54 -6.59 -3.70
C PRO A 96 -12.08 -6.60 -3.26
N THR A 97 -11.85 -6.30 -1.98
CA THR A 97 -10.54 -6.43 -1.35
C THR A 97 -10.40 -7.84 -0.80
N ASP A 98 -9.34 -8.54 -1.21
CA ASP A 98 -8.96 -9.82 -0.63
C ASP A 98 -7.98 -9.60 0.54
N ALA A 99 -8.07 -10.48 1.53
CA ALA A 99 -7.17 -10.44 2.67
C ALA A 99 -6.90 -11.85 3.22
N ILE A 100 -5.78 -11.97 3.93
CA ILE A 100 -5.39 -13.17 4.65
C ILE A 100 -5.33 -12.84 6.14
N VAL A 101 -6.00 -13.66 6.95
CA VAL A 101 -5.91 -13.62 8.41
C VAL A 101 -5.14 -14.84 8.90
N LEU A 102 -4.09 -14.58 9.66
CA LEU A 102 -3.19 -15.60 10.23
C LEU A 102 -3.36 -15.60 11.75
N LYS A 103 -3.49 -16.78 12.35
CA LYS A 103 -3.60 -16.96 13.81
C LYS A 103 -2.88 -18.24 14.22
N PRO A 104 -2.14 -18.25 15.36
CA PRO A 104 -1.59 -19.49 15.88
C PRO A 104 -2.66 -20.55 16.11
N LEU A 105 -2.42 -21.78 15.63
CA LEU A 105 -3.41 -22.87 15.67
C LEU A 105 -3.83 -23.23 17.10
N ASN A 106 -2.90 -23.19 18.04
CA ASN A 106 -3.12 -23.57 19.43
C ASN A 106 -3.39 -22.38 20.37
N ALA A 107 -3.76 -21.23 19.82
CA ALA A 107 -4.00 -20.05 20.63
C ALA A 107 -5.21 -20.21 21.56
N LYS A 108 -5.02 -19.89 22.84
CA LYS A 108 -6.09 -19.85 23.85
C LYS A 108 -6.42 -18.39 24.18
N GLY A 109 -7.71 -18.07 24.13
CA GLY A 109 -8.19 -16.74 24.49
C GLY A 109 -7.93 -15.67 23.39
N ARG A 110 -7.97 -14.41 23.80
CA ARG A 110 -7.80 -13.26 22.92
C ARG A 110 -6.32 -13.00 22.65
N LEU A 111 -5.98 -12.74 21.41
CA LEU A 111 -4.63 -12.36 20.99
C LEU A 111 -4.61 -10.90 20.53
N PRO A 112 -3.48 -10.22 20.67
CA PRO A 112 -3.30 -8.91 20.05
C PRO A 112 -3.38 -9.01 18.52
N GLY A 113 -4.02 -8.02 17.89
CA GLY A 113 -4.17 -7.96 16.43
C GLY A 113 -3.17 -7.01 15.80
N ILE A 114 -2.67 -7.38 14.64
CA ILE A 114 -1.80 -6.57 13.79
C ILE A 114 -2.44 -6.50 12.40
N LEU A 115 -2.62 -5.26 11.90
CA LEU A 115 -2.86 -5.02 10.47
C LEU A 115 -1.50 -4.83 9.82
N ALA A 116 -1.13 -5.73 8.92
CA ALA A 116 0.15 -5.75 8.24
C ALA A 116 0.01 -5.28 6.80
N PHE A 117 0.95 -4.48 6.34
CA PHE A 117 0.97 -3.90 5.01
C PHE A 117 2.10 -4.51 4.18
N HIS A 118 1.79 -4.91 2.96
CA HIS A 118 2.80 -5.30 2.00
C HIS A 118 3.47 -4.06 1.37
N ASP A 119 4.66 -4.25 0.84
CA ASP A 119 5.42 -3.22 0.15
C ASP A 119 4.80 -2.80 -1.20
N HIS A 120 5.27 -1.66 -1.72
CA HIS A 120 4.98 -1.25 -3.09
C HIS A 120 5.78 -2.09 -4.09
N GLY A 121 7.11 -2.16 -3.96
CA GLY A 121 8.05 -3.00 -4.72
C GLY A 121 7.90 -2.99 -6.25
N GLY A 122 7.20 -2.01 -6.83
CA GLY A 122 6.92 -1.97 -8.27
C GLY A 122 6.02 -3.10 -8.80
N ASN A 123 5.70 -4.09 -7.95
CA ASN A 123 4.94 -5.28 -8.35
C ASN A 123 3.47 -5.17 -7.93
N LYS A 124 2.64 -4.63 -8.82
CA LYS A 124 1.19 -4.45 -8.59
C LYS A 124 0.37 -5.71 -8.85
N TYR A 125 0.95 -6.69 -9.51
CA TYR A 125 0.30 -7.98 -9.71
C TYR A 125 0.15 -8.77 -8.41
N LEU A 126 1.09 -8.60 -7.47
CA LEU A 126 1.10 -9.24 -6.16
C LEU A 126 0.53 -8.31 -5.08
N GLY A 127 -0.01 -8.91 -4.02
CA GLY A 127 -0.53 -8.21 -2.84
C GLY A 127 -0.18 -8.98 -1.56
N THR A 128 -1.18 -9.51 -0.86
CA THR A 128 -1.01 -10.25 0.40
C THR A 128 0.08 -11.30 0.35
N ARG A 129 0.27 -11.98 -0.79
CA ARG A 129 1.27 -13.03 -1.01
C ARG A 129 2.71 -12.53 -0.99
N LYS A 130 2.96 -11.26 -1.09
CA LYS A 130 4.29 -10.68 -0.90
C LYS A 130 4.86 -11.01 0.48
N ILE A 131 3.99 -11.05 1.51
CA ILE A 131 4.39 -11.18 2.91
C ILE A 131 3.73 -12.35 3.64
N THR A 132 2.92 -13.17 2.93
CA THR A 132 2.25 -14.35 3.50
C THR A 132 2.55 -15.60 2.70
N ARG A 133 2.54 -16.75 3.41
CA ARG A 133 2.60 -18.10 2.86
C ARG A 133 1.45 -18.93 3.41
N ILE A 134 0.75 -19.66 2.54
CA ILE A 134 -0.42 -20.46 2.94
C ILE A 134 -0.32 -21.94 2.55
N SER A 135 0.74 -22.35 1.84
CA SER A 135 1.04 -23.72 1.47
C SER A 135 2.51 -23.84 1.06
N ASP A 136 3.01 -25.06 0.93
CA ASP A 136 4.34 -25.31 0.36
C ASP A 136 4.36 -25.06 -1.15
N GLU A 137 3.23 -25.21 -1.81
CA GLU A 137 3.05 -24.87 -3.23
C GLU A 137 2.87 -23.38 -3.40
N GLN A 138 3.96 -22.67 -3.69
CA GLN A 138 3.94 -21.24 -3.98
C GLN A 138 4.19 -20.99 -5.46
N ARG A 139 3.63 -19.91 -5.98
CA ARG A 139 3.95 -19.45 -7.33
C ARG A 139 5.41 -19.00 -7.38
N PRO A 140 6.15 -19.27 -8.46
CA PRO A 140 7.53 -18.81 -8.60
C PRO A 140 7.71 -17.31 -8.38
N VAL A 141 6.72 -16.50 -8.78
CA VAL A 141 6.74 -15.03 -8.62
C VAL A 141 6.59 -14.59 -7.17
N ASP A 142 5.83 -15.32 -6.32
CA ASP A 142 5.74 -15.05 -4.88
C ASP A 142 7.09 -15.35 -4.19
N ILE A 143 7.70 -16.49 -4.54
CA ILE A 143 9.02 -16.91 -4.02
C ILE A 143 10.08 -15.86 -4.40
N ALA A 144 10.14 -15.49 -5.68
CA ALA A 144 11.11 -14.51 -6.18
C ALA A 144 10.98 -13.17 -5.46
N HIS A 145 9.75 -12.66 -5.30
CA HIS A 145 9.50 -11.41 -4.59
C HIS A 145 9.91 -11.48 -3.11
N GLN A 146 9.53 -12.57 -2.41
CA GLN A 146 9.92 -12.76 -1.02
C GLN A 146 11.45 -12.86 -0.87
N GLN A 147 12.14 -13.53 -1.81
CA GLN A 147 13.59 -13.63 -1.80
C GLN A 147 14.27 -12.28 -2.00
N GLU A 148 13.79 -11.49 -2.95
CA GLU A 148 14.34 -10.16 -3.28
C GLU A 148 14.11 -9.13 -2.15
N SER A 149 12.91 -9.12 -1.58
CA SER A 149 12.46 -8.05 -0.68
C SER A 149 12.55 -8.41 0.80
N TYR A 150 12.54 -9.71 1.16
CA TYR A 150 12.39 -10.17 2.54
C TYR A 150 13.26 -11.39 2.88
N GLU A 151 14.36 -11.59 2.17
CA GLU A 151 15.29 -12.72 2.40
C GLU A 151 14.60 -14.10 2.39
N GLY A 152 13.57 -14.26 1.54
CA GLY A 152 12.76 -15.48 1.44
C GLY A 152 11.73 -15.67 2.55
N THR A 153 11.50 -14.68 3.40
CA THR A 153 10.64 -14.79 4.57
C THR A 153 9.24 -14.22 4.33
N ALA A 154 8.20 -15.04 4.56
CA ALA A 154 6.84 -14.56 4.71
C ALA A 154 6.66 -13.98 6.12
N TRP A 155 7.11 -12.76 6.34
CA TRP A 155 7.26 -12.19 7.68
C TRP A 155 5.94 -12.06 8.46
N ALA A 156 4.80 -11.93 7.78
CA ALA A 156 3.50 -11.90 8.46
C ALA A 156 3.19 -13.23 9.16
N ASN A 157 3.60 -14.38 8.56
CA ASN A 157 3.50 -15.69 9.20
C ASN A 157 4.37 -15.75 10.44
N GLU A 158 5.61 -15.26 10.37
CA GLU A 158 6.54 -15.28 11.52
C GLU A 158 6.03 -14.41 12.69
N VAL A 159 5.39 -13.29 12.38
CA VAL A 159 4.73 -12.47 13.42
C VAL A 159 3.54 -13.20 14.03
N ALA A 160 2.70 -13.85 13.21
CA ALA A 160 1.57 -14.62 13.71
C ALA A 160 2.01 -15.75 14.63
N LYS A 161 3.05 -16.51 14.28
CA LYS A 161 3.62 -17.60 15.12
C LYS A 161 4.09 -17.10 16.50
N ARG A 162 4.41 -15.81 16.63
CA ARG A 162 4.79 -15.19 17.91
C ARG A 162 3.61 -14.84 18.82
N GLY A 163 2.39 -15.22 18.45
CA GLY A 163 1.20 -15.04 19.31
C GLY A 163 0.31 -13.88 18.93
N TYR A 164 0.35 -13.44 17.67
CA TYR A 164 -0.50 -12.37 17.15
C TYR A 164 -1.56 -12.91 16.20
N VAL A 165 -2.70 -12.25 16.09
CA VAL A 165 -3.56 -12.35 14.92
C VAL A 165 -3.08 -11.31 13.92
N VAL A 166 -2.66 -11.74 12.74
CA VAL A 166 -2.16 -10.84 11.69
C VAL A 166 -3.13 -10.85 10.53
N MET A 167 -3.62 -9.69 10.13
CA MET A 167 -4.41 -9.50 8.93
C MET A 167 -3.59 -8.74 7.89
N VAL A 168 -3.55 -9.27 6.67
CA VAL A 168 -2.91 -8.66 5.51
C VAL A 168 -3.97 -8.48 4.45
N SER A 169 -4.25 -7.25 4.03
CA SER A 169 -5.16 -6.94 2.94
C SER A 169 -4.42 -6.50 1.69
N ASP A 170 -5.00 -6.76 0.52
CA ASP A 170 -4.51 -6.17 -0.72
C ASP A 170 -4.79 -4.67 -0.72
N ALA A 171 -3.74 -3.87 -0.87
CA ALA A 171 -3.86 -2.42 -0.97
C ALA A 171 -4.24 -2.00 -2.40
N PHE A 172 -4.97 -0.90 -2.55
CA PHE A 172 -5.18 -0.29 -3.87
C PHE A 172 -3.87 0.32 -4.42
N PRO A 173 -3.43 0.07 -5.67
CA PRO A 173 -4.00 -0.77 -6.70
C PRO A 173 -3.17 -2.06 -6.90
N PHE A 174 -3.17 -2.96 -5.93
CA PHE A 174 -2.40 -4.21 -5.95
C PHE A 174 -3.33 -5.43 -5.95
N ALA A 175 -2.89 -6.52 -6.56
CA ALA A 175 -3.54 -7.85 -6.58
C ALA A 175 -5.06 -7.78 -6.84
N SER A 176 -5.92 -8.14 -5.89
CA SER A 176 -7.38 -8.08 -6.06
C SER A 176 -7.90 -6.66 -6.32
N ARG A 177 -7.16 -5.66 -5.88
CA ARG A 177 -7.47 -4.22 -6.06
C ARG A 177 -6.79 -3.60 -7.28
N ARG A 178 -6.02 -4.37 -8.06
CA ARG A 178 -5.30 -3.86 -9.22
C ARG A 178 -6.24 -3.36 -10.32
N VAL A 179 -5.76 -2.46 -11.14
CA VAL A 179 -6.45 -2.04 -12.36
C VAL A 179 -6.49 -3.22 -13.33
N MET A 180 -7.69 -3.68 -13.68
CA MET A 180 -7.86 -4.76 -14.67
C MET A 180 -7.82 -4.16 -16.06
N LEU A 181 -7.10 -4.82 -16.96
CA LEU A 181 -6.92 -4.35 -18.33
C LEU A 181 -8.25 -4.28 -19.10
N GLN A 182 -9.19 -5.19 -18.81
CA GLN A 182 -10.53 -5.15 -19.40
C GLN A 182 -11.33 -3.87 -19.09
N ASP A 183 -11.00 -3.19 -17.98
CA ASP A 183 -11.64 -1.95 -17.57
C ASP A 183 -10.93 -0.71 -18.16
N VAL A 184 -9.87 -0.91 -18.97
CA VAL A 184 -9.06 0.14 -19.62
C VAL A 184 -9.39 0.15 -21.13
N PRO A 185 -9.44 1.33 -21.80
CA PRO A 185 -9.58 1.39 -23.25
C PRO A 185 -8.51 0.56 -23.98
N GLU A 186 -8.92 -0.20 -24.99
CA GLU A 186 -8.08 -1.19 -25.67
C GLU A 186 -6.75 -0.60 -26.16
N HIS A 187 -6.79 0.57 -26.78
CA HIS A 187 -5.61 1.25 -27.32
C HIS A 187 -4.58 1.68 -26.26
N LEU A 188 -4.92 1.61 -24.97
CA LEU A 188 -4.02 1.92 -23.86
C LEU A 188 -3.49 0.67 -23.13
N ARG A 189 -3.86 -0.53 -23.55
CA ARG A 189 -3.46 -1.79 -22.91
C ARG A 189 -2.10 -2.31 -23.38
N ASN A 190 -1.49 -1.70 -24.38
CA ASN A 190 -0.24 -2.16 -25.01
C ASN A 190 -0.28 -3.63 -25.46
N GLY A 191 -1.46 -4.11 -25.89
CA GLY A 191 -1.66 -5.50 -26.32
C GLY A 191 -1.81 -6.51 -25.16
N LEU A 192 -1.74 -6.09 -23.92
CA LEU A 192 -1.91 -6.95 -22.75
C LEU A 192 -3.38 -7.32 -22.51
N ASN A 193 -3.59 -8.49 -21.88
CA ASN A 193 -4.91 -9.02 -21.58
C ASN A 193 -4.95 -9.69 -20.20
N ASP A 194 -6.06 -9.53 -19.46
CA ASP A 194 -6.24 -10.16 -18.14
C ASP A 194 -6.35 -11.71 -18.22
N ASN A 195 -6.60 -12.26 -19.41
CA ASN A 195 -6.63 -13.71 -19.66
C ASN A 195 -5.27 -14.29 -20.09
N ASP A 196 -4.22 -13.45 -20.18
CA ASP A 196 -2.89 -13.96 -20.49
C ASP A 196 -2.43 -14.92 -19.40
N PRO A 197 -1.67 -15.98 -19.74
CA PRO A 197 -1.14 -16.91 -18.74
C PRO A 197 -0.39 -16.21 -17.60
N GLU A 198 -0.62 -16.68 -16.38
CA GLU A 198 0.06 -16.16 -15.20
C GLU A 198 1.49 -16.71 -15.12
N ASN A 199 2.37 -16.15 -15.93
CA ASN A 199 3.80 -16.47 -15.98
C ASN A 199 4.65 -15.22 -15.67
N PRO A 200 5.95 -15.37 -15.39
CA PRO A 200 6.83 -14.24 -15.03
C PRO A 200 6.84 -13.13 -16.09
N GLU A 201 6.83 -13.45 -17.37
CA GLU A 201 6.89 -12.50 -18.48
C GLU A 201 5.63 -11.61 -18.51
N ASN A 202 4.45 -12.23 -18.46
CA ASN A 202 3.18 -11.51 -18.49
C ASN A 202 2.97 -10.67 -17.23
N ILE A 203 3.37 -11.18 -16.05
CA ILE A 203 3.33 -10.45 -14.79
C ILE A 203 4.27 -9.24 -14.85
N GLN A 204 5.49 -9.40 -15.39
CA GLN A 204 6.43 -8.31 -15.57
C GLN A 204 5.89 -7.25 -16.54
N ALA A 205 5.31 -7.67 -17.66
CA ALA A 205 4.72 -6.78 -18.65
C ALA A 205 3.55 -5.97 -18.04
N TYR A 206 2.67 -6.63 -17.25
CA TYR A 206 1.62 -5.95 -16.51
C TYR A 206 2.20 -4.93 -15.51
N ASN A 207 3.20 -5.32 -14.72
CA ASN A 207 3.81 -4.44 -13.71
C ASN A 207 4.47 -3.22 -14.35
N GLN A 208 5.13 -3.39 -15.51
CA GLN A 208 5.70 -2.29 -16.27
C GLN A 208 4.59 -1.35 -16.76
N TRP A 209 3.55 -1.88 -17.40
CA TRP A 209 2.40 -1.09 -17.85
C TRP A 209 1.77 -0.33 -16.68
N ALA A 210 1.51 -1.00 -15.57
CA ALA A 210 0.90 -0.39 -14.40
C ALA A 210 1.80 0.69 -13.77
N GLY A 211 3.12 0.48 -13.77
CA GLY A 211 4.11 1.47 -13.32
C GLY A 211 4.12 2.74 -14.19
N GLU A 212 4.07 2.57 -15.50
CA GLU A 212 4.00 3.68 -16.46
C GLU A 212 2.71 4.52 -16.29
N HIS A 213 1.63 3.91 -15.75
CA HIS A 213 0.34 4.57 -15.56
C HIS A 213 0.11 5.12 -14.14
N GLU A 214 1.04 4.95 -13.20
CA GLU A 214 0.89 5.48 -11.82
C GLU A 214 0.64 6.98 -11.79
N HIS A 215 1.35 7.74 -12.61
CA HIS A 215 1.20 9.18 -12.66
C HIS A 215 -0.17 9.61 -13.23
N VAL A 216 -0.76 8.81 -14.13
CA VAL A 216 -2.13 9.06 -14.65
C VAL A 216 -3.15 8.84 -13.53
N MET A 217 -3.03 7.71 -12.82
CA MET A 217 -3.88 7.38 -11.67
C MET A 217 -3.77 8.45 -10.57
N ALA A 218 -2.56 8.82 -10.18
CA ALA A 218 -2.33 9.83 -9.15
C ALA A 218 -2.93 11.19 -9.53
N LYS A 219 -2.77 11.65 -10.79
CA LYS A 219 -3.37 12.88 -11.29
C LYS A 219 -4.89 12.81 -11.37
N SER A 220 -5.45 11.65 -11.73
CA SER A 220 -6.90 11.46 -11.79
C SER A 220 -7.52 11.55 -10.40
N LEU A 221 -6.92 10.91 -9.40
CA LEU A 221 -7.35 11.01 -8.00
C LEU A 221 -7.24 12.45 -7.48
N PHE A 222 -6.13 13.13 -7.79
CA PHE A 222 -5.93 14.53 -7.41
C PHE A 222 -7.00 15.43 -8.02
N SER A 223 -7.33 15.26 -9.30
CA SER A 223 -8.39 16.02 -9.98
C SER A 223 -9.78 15.71 -9.43
N ALA A 224 -9.99 14.50 -8.88
CA ALA A 224 -11.22 14.11 -8.19
C ALA A 224 -11.30 14.60 -6.74
N GLY A 225 -10.29 15.32 -6.24
CA GLY A 225 -10.29 15.92 -4.91
C GLY A 225 -9.79 14.99 -3.80
N THR A 226 -9.07 13.93 -4.14
CA THR A 226 -8.39 13.05 -3.17
C THR A 226 -6.94 12.80 -3.58
N THR A 227 -6.22 11.98 -2.84
CA THR A 227 -4.86 11.59 -3.19
C THR A 227 -4.72 10.07 -3.11
N TRP A 228 -3.75 9.50 -3.82
CA TRP A 228 -3.47 8.08 -3.70
C TRP A 228 -3.15 7.66 -2.25
N PRO A 229 -2.26 8.35 -1.49
CA PRO A 229 -2.10 8.07 -0.06
C PRO A 229 -3.38 8.24 0.77
N GLY A 230 -4.27 9.16 0.39
CA GLY A 230 -5.57 9.32 1.03
C GLY A 230 -6.49 8.12 0.85
N VAL A 231 -6.49 7.51 -0.35
CA VAL A 231 -7.21 6.26 -0.63
C VAL A 231 -6.64 5.12 0.21
N PHE A 232 -5.30 4.93 0.24
CA PHE A 232 -4.67 3.94 1.12
C PHE A 232 -5.16 4.08 2.57
N PHE A 233 -5.04 5.27 3.11
CA PHE A 233 -5.42 5.52 4.50
C PHE A 233 -6.90 5.23 4.78
N ALA A 234 -7.79 5.59 3.85
CA ALA A 234 -9.22 5.32 3.98
C ALA A 234 -9.52 3.82 3.97
N GLU A 235 -8.93 3.07 3.03
CA GLU A 235 -9.13 1.62 2.90
C GLU A 235 -8.51 0.85 4.07
N ASP A 236 -7.32 1.23 4.53
CA ASP A 236 -6.65 0.61 5.67
C ASP A 236 -7.43 0.84 6.98
N ARG A 237 -8.00 2.03 7.15
CA ARG A 237 -8.92 2.28 8.28
C ARG A 237 -10.15 1.38 8.22
N LYS A 238 -10.69 1.11 7.01
CA LYS A 238 -11.81 0.18 6.85
C LYS A 238 -11.43 -1.27 7.12
N ALA A 239 -10.20 -1.66 6.79
CA ALA A 239 -9.68 -2.97 7.18
C ALA A 239 -9.66 -3.18 8.70
N LEU A 240 -9.44 -2.12 9.49
CA LEU A 240 -9.57 -2.19 10.96
C LEU A 240 -11.02 -2.39 11.45
N ASP A 241 -12.02 -1.95 10.68
CA ASP A 241 -13.43 -2.13 11.02
C ASP A 241 -13.94 -3.55 10.68
N VAL A 242 -13.15 -4.33 9.91
CA VAL A 242 -13.51 -5.69 9.49
C VAL A 242 -13.62 -6.62 10.71
N PRO A 243 -14.82 -7.18 11.00
CA PRO A 243 -14.99 -8.11 12.11
C PRO A 243 -14.32 -9.44 11.77
N THR A 244 -13.16 -9.69 12.33
CA THR A 244 -12.60 -11.03 12.28
C THR A 244 -13.29 -11.91 13.31
N ARG A 245 -13.87 -13.06 12.90
CA ARG A 245 -14.51 -14.05 13.82
C ARG A 245 -13.54 -14.56 14.89
N GLN A 246 -12.27 -14.29 14.72
CA GLN A 246 -11.17 -14.72 15.58
C GLN A 246 -10.93 -13.83 16.81
N GLY A 247 -11.83 -12.90 17.11
CA GLY A 247 -11.78 -12.14 18.36
C GLY A 247 -10.70 -11.05 18.40
N VAL A 248 -10.33 -10.50 17.27
CA VAL A 248 -9.54 -9.26 17.22
C VAL A 248 -10.42 -8.11 17.68
N HIS A 249 -10.43 -7.86 18.97
CA HIS A 249 -10.88 -6.59 19.47
C HIS A 249 -9.70 -5.64 19.38
N HIS A 250 -9.73 -4.78 18.36
CA HIS A 250 -8.90 -3.61 18.40
C HIS A 250 -9.25 -2.80 19.64
N HIS A 251 -8.45 -2.91 20.70
CA HIS A 251 -8.37 -1.79 21.60
C HIS A 251 -7.97 -0.63 20.68
N ARG A 252 -8.83 0.40 20.62
CA ARG A 252 -8.43 1.71 20.10
C ARG A 252 -7.34 2.28 21.01
N THR A 253 -6.20 1.61 21.05
CA THR A 253 -4.97 2.20 21.53
C THR A 253 -4.55 3.13 20.42
N ASN A 254 -4.61 4.42 20.70
CA ASN A 254 -4.12 5.48 19.87
C ASN A 254 -2.88 5.01 19.10
N VAL A 255 -3.04 4.78 17.79
CA VAL A 255 -1.93 4.54 16.89
C VAL A 255 -1.12 5.84 16.94
N VAL A 256 0.06 5.74 17.46
CA VAL A 256 1.03 6.84 17.63
C VAL A 256 1.58 7.24 16.27
#